data_13a6d874abc76bfa8560b283b3715b9e
#
_entry.id   13a6d874abc76bfa8560b283b3715b9e
#
_cell.length_a   1.000
_cell.length_b   1.000
_cell.length_c   1.000
_cell.angle_alpha   90.00
_cell.angle_beta   90.00
_cell.angle_gamma   90.00
#
_symmetry.space_group_name_H-M   'P 1'
#
loop_
_entity.id
_entity.type
_entity.pdbx_description
1 polymer ?
#
loop_
_entity_poly.entity_id
_entity_poly.type
_entity_poly.pdbx_seq_one_letter_code
_entity_poly.pdbx_strand_id
1 'polypeptide(L)'
;VSSTLQIPHPPGAPFYQLLGAIFSPISVGFLSALCSGLSVMMLYHISIHFISRFSQKPFLTIACSVIGALTFSVLDTQWFCANETDVYSLSLLLSLIVIWLAIKWTQNHRINNLLLICLILGLSIGVHQLTLLCLPAVFLILFFDRKHKTTTNKSFKNTKHTLLYIAFGVIFFLIGLSTYLIIPIRANSSVPINQYNPSTYSQFKNYYNRENFTKPPILYGQYYTALPPEKFEITESGQLKPVFAKEQKTIFPRMWNYES
;
A
#
# COMPACT_ATOMS: atom_id res chain seq x y z
N VAL A 1 17.34 2.89 -11.54
CA VAL A 1 15.94 2.78 -12.02
C VAL A 1 15.21 4.10 -11.79
N SER A 2 15.08 4.57 -10.53
CA SER A 2 14.28 5.77 -10.22
C SER A 2 14.85 7.06 -10.84
N SER A 3 16.16 7.27 -10.82
CA SER A 3 16.79 8.50 -11.33
C SER A 3 16.49 8.79 -12.81
N THR A 4 16.27 7.77 -13.59
CA THR A 4 16.00 7.85 -15.05
C THR A 4 14.61 7.33 -15.41
N LEU A 5 13.75 7.06 -14.42
CA LEU A 5 12.38 6.55 -14.58
C LEU A 5 12.33 5.34 -15.53
N GLN A 6 13.13 4.31 -15.23
CA GLN A 6 13.15 3.06 -15.99
C GLN A 6 12.04 2.12 -15.49
N ILE A 7 11.74 1.07 -16.26
CA ILE A 7 10.67 0.12 -15.95
C ILE A 7 11.22 -1.03 -15.10
N PRO A 8 10.92 -1.12 -13.79
CA PRO A 8 11.35 -2.21 -12.94
C PRO A 8 10.49 -3.45 -13.12
N HIS A 9 10.62 -4.44 -12.23
CA HIS A 9 9.78 -5.63 -12.22
C HIS A 9 8.31 -5.30 -11.90
N PRO A 10 7.34 -6.09 -12.41
CA PRO A 10 5.91 -5.95 -12.11
C PRO A 10 5.56 -6.04 -10.61
N PRO A 11 4.54 -5.30 -10.16
CA PRO A 11 3.66 -4.42 -10.94
C PRO A 11 4.20 -3.00 -11.12
N GLY A 12 5.48 -2.77 -10.82
CA GLY A 12 6.10 -1.46 -10.75
C GLY A 12 5.70 -0.67 -9.51
N ALA A 13 6.42 0.42 -9.26
CA ALA A 13 6.15 1.35 -8.18
C ALA A 13 6.25 2.79 -8.72
N PRO A 14 5.34 3.22 -9.63
CA PRO A 14 5.52 4.45 -10.39
C PRO A 14 5.56 5.70 -9.50
N PHE A 15 4.76 5.77 -8.45
CA PHE A 15 4.80 6.93 -7.56
C PHE A 15 6.11 6.97 -6.74
N TYR A 16 6.59 5.82 -6.25
CA TYR A 16 7.90 5.75 -5.59
C TYR A 16 9.03 6.17 -6.54
N GLN A 17 8.96 5.76 -7.81
CA GLN A 17 9.97 6.14 -8.81
C GLN A 17 9.97 7.64 -9.11
N LEU A 18 8.78 8.26 -9.20
CA LEU A 18 8.66 9.72 -9.39
C LEU A 18 9.32 10.47 -8.22
N LEU A 19 9.04 10.05 -6.98
CA LEU A 19 9.71 10.63 -5.82
C LEU A 19 11.21 10.34 -5.82
N GLY A 20 11.61 9.11 -6.13
CA GLY A 20 12.99 8.71 -6.24
C GLY A 20 13.76 9.50 -7.30
N ALA A 21 13.12 9.89 -8.41
CA ALA A 21 13.73 10.77 -9.41
C ALA A 21 14.00 12.17 -8.85
N ILE A 22 13.07 12.71 -8.06
CA ILE A 22 13.23 14.03 -7.40
C ILE A 22 14.37 13.98 -6.37
N PHE A 23 14.46 12.91 -5.59
CA PHE A 23 15.48 12.75 -4.55
C PHE A 23 16.83 12.23 -5.08
N SER A 24 16.92 11.75 -6.32
CA SER A 24 18.13 11.14 -6.88
C SER A 24 19.39 12.03 -6.82
N PRO A 25 19.33 13.37 -6.93
CA PRO A 25 20.50 14.23 -6.77
C PRO A 25 21.11 14.18 -5.37
N ILE A 26 20.33 13.84 -4.35
CA ILE A 26 20.80 13.70 -2.96
C ILE A 26 21.07 12.23 -2.69
N SER A 27 20.02 11.44 -2.55
CA SER A 27 20.03 9.97 -2.42
C SER A 27 18.60 9.45 -2.38
N VAL A 28 18.30 8.39 -3.11
CA VAL A 28 16.99 7.72 -3.00
C VAL A 28 16.86 7.03 -1.62
N GLY A 29 17.97 6.58 -1.02
CA GLY A 29 17.99 6.06 0.36
C GLY A 29 17.56 7.11 1.40
N PHE A 30 17.88 8.39 1.17
CA PHE A 30 17.40 9.48 2.01
C PHE A 30 15.88 9.58 2.02
N LEU A 31 15.20 9.29 0.90
CA LEU A 31 13.75 9.23 0.84
C LEU A 31 13.21 8.15 1.80
N SER A 32 13.81 6.95 1.84
CA SER A 32 13.39 5.87 2.75
C SER A 32 13.59 6.27 4.22
N ALA A 33 14.76 6.85 4.55
CA ALA A 33 15.05 7.33 5.91
C ALA A 33 14.08 8.44 6.35
N LEU A 34 13.78 9.40 5.46
CA LEU A 34 12.84 10.47 5.71
C LEU A 34 11.42 9.92 5.95
N CYS A 35 10.94 8.99 5.09
CA CYS A 35 9.64 8.36 5.24
C CYS A 35 9.55 7.56 6.55
N SER A 36 10.62 6.86 6.94
CA SER A 36 10.73 6.15 8.22
C SER A 36 10.61 7.10 9.41
N GLY A 37 11.37 8.19 9.44
CA GLY A 37 11.32 9.19 10.50
C GLY A 37 9.94 9.84 10.62
N LEU A 38 9.32 10.20 9.48
CA LEU A 38 7.94 10.72 9.45
C LEU A 38 6.91 9.68 9.92
N SER A 39 7.14 8.40 9.65
CA SER A 39 6.27 7.31 10.14
C SER A 39 6.32 7.21 11.67
N VAL A 40 7.51 7.33 12.29
CA VAL A 40 7.66 7.37 13.74
C VAL A 40 6.91 8.57 14.33
N MET A 41 7.04 9.75 13.72
CA MET A 41 6.30 10.95 14.14
C MET A 41 4.78 10.76 14.02
N MET A 42 4.28 10.18 12.93
CA MET A 42 2.86 9.90 12.74
C MET A 42 2.36 8.89 13.76
N LEU A 43 3.12 7.84 14.04
CA LEU A 43 2.77 6.86 15.08
C LEU A 43 2.67 7.51 16.46
N TYR A 44 3.60 8.42 16.80
CA TYR A 44 3.52 9.20 18.04
C TYR A 44 2.19 9.98 18.13
N HIS A 45 1.79 10.70 17.09
CA HIS A 45 0.54 11.47 17.07
C HIS A 45 -0.70 10.59 17.17
N ILE A 46 -0.71 9.43 16.48
CA ILE A 46 -1.78 8.44 16.56
C ILE A 46 -1.86 7.87 17.98
N SER A 47 -0.72 7.54 18.58
CA SER A 47 -0.65 7.01 19.95
C SER A 47 -1.19 8.01 20.97
N ILE A 48 -0.81 9.29 20.91
CA ILE A 48 -1.38 10.35 21.77
C ILE A 48 -2.90 10.34 21.67
N HIS A 49 -3.43 10.31 20.45
CA HIS A 49 -4.88 10.36 20.23
C HIS A 49 -5.60 9.18 20.91
N PHE A 50 -5.06 7.98 20.82
CA PHE A 50 -5.68 6.80 21.46
C PHE A 50 -5.47 6.76 22.96
N ILE A 51 -4.24 7.00 23.44
CA ILE A 51 -3.92 6.91 24.87
C ILE A 51 -4.67 8.00 25.67
N SER A 52 -4.85 9.19 25.11
CA SER A 52 -5.61 10.27 25.77
C SER A 52 -7.09 9.92 26.04
N ARG A 53 -7.63 8.90 25.40
CA ARG A 53 -8.99 8.40 25.67
C ARG A 53 -9.06 7.55 26.95
N PHE A 54 -7.95 6.97 27.36
CA PHE A 54 -7.86 6.08 28.53
C PHE A 54 -7.22 6.77 29.74
N SER A 55 -6.42 7.82 29.53
CA SER A 55 -5.72 8.53 30.59
C SER A 55 -5.95 10.02 30.51
N GLN A 56 -6.34 10.62 31.65
CA GLN A 56 -6.47 12.08 31.79
C GLN A 56 -5.15 12.74 32.23
N LYS A 57 -4.06 11.97 32.42
CA LYS A 57 -2.76 12.47 32.86
C LYS A 57 -1.89 12.80 31.64
N PRO A 58 -1.68 14.09 31.27
CA PRO A 58 -0.96 14.48 30.06
C PRO A 58 0.47 13.91 30.01
N PHE A 59 1.18 13.93 31.15
CA PHE A 59 2.54 13.38 31.24
C PHE A 59 2.58 11.90 30.88
N LEU A 60 1.66 11.09 31.42
CA LEU A 60 1.60 9.65 31.14
C LEU A 60 1.28 9.40 29.67
N THR A 61 0.33 10.15 29.10
CA THR A 61 -0.03 10.06 27.67
C THR A 61 1.17 10.34 26.77
N ILE A 62 1.88 11.42 27.04
CA ILE A 62 3.08 11.81 26.25
C ILE A 62 4.18 10.75 26.42
N ALA A 63 4.51 10.38 27.67
CA ALA A 63 5.58 9.43 27.95
C ALA A 63 5.34 8.06 27.26
N CYS A 64 4.14 7.49 27.40
CA CYS A 64 3.80 6.23 26.73
C CYS A 64 3.86 6.34 25.20
N SER A 65 3.40 7.48 24.63
CA SER A 65 3.44 7.69 23.18
C SER A 65 4.87 7.83 22.67
N VAL A 66 5.74 8.52 23.40
CA VAL A 66 7.17 8.65 23.06
C VAL A 66 7.85 7.28 23.16
N ILE A 67 7.66 6.54 24.25
CA ILE A 67 8.25 5.20 24.42
C ILE A 67 7.81 4.30 23.28
N GLY A 68 6.51 4.24 22.95
CA GLY A 68 6.00 3.42 21.87
C GLY A 68 6.60 3.80 20.51
N ALA A 69 6.67 5.09 20.18
CA ALA A 69 7.24 5.58 18.94
C ALA A 69 8.75 5.31 18.83
N LEU A 70 9.51 5.52 19.91
CA LEU A 70 10.95 5.23 19.96
C LEU A 70 11.22 3.72 19.88
N THR A 71 10.45 2.89 20.59
CA THR A 71 10.55 1.43 20.48
C THR A 71 10.33 0.99 19.02
N PHE A 72 9.30 1.53 18.37
CA PHE A 72 9.04 1.25 16.96
C PHE A 72 10.21 1.65 16.07
N SER A 73 10.86 2.79 16.33
CA SER A 73 11.97 3.30 15.49
C SER A 73 13.20 2.39 15.50
N VAL A 74 13.42 1.61 16.57
CA VAL A 74 14.57 0.71 16.72
C VAL A 74 14.25 -0.77 16.44
N LEU A 75 13.03 -1.08 15.98
CA LEU A 75 12.71 -2.44 15.53
C LEU A 75 13.52 -2.80 14.29
N ASP A 76 14.04 -4.02 14.25
CA ASP A 76 14.85 -4.54 13.14
C ASP A 76 14.25 -4.25 11.77
N THR A 77 12.96 -4.59 11.58
CA THR A 77 12.26 -4.38 10.32
C THR A 77 12.20 -2.90 9.94
N GLN A 78 11.89 -2.02 10.91
CA GLN A 78 11.82 -0.58 10.67
C GLN A 78 13.20 0.00 10.34
N TRP A 79 14.21 -0.42 11.08
CA TRP A 79 15.59 -0.04 10.85
C TRP A 79 16.09 -0.48 9.47
N PHE A 80 15.83 -1.74 9.11
CA PHE A 80 16.17 -2.27 7.79
C PHE A 80 15.50 -1.47 6.68
N CYS A 81 14.17 -1.27 6.74
CA CYS A 81 13.44 -0.49 5.73
C CYS A 81 13.87 0.97 5.64
N ALA A 82 14.41 1.56 6.73
CA ALA A 82 14.91 2.92 6.73
C ALA A 82 16.24 3.07 5.96
N ASN A 83 17.07 2.02 5.97
CA ASN A 83 18.38 2.02 5.33
C ASN A 83 18.37 1.50 3.88
N GLU A 84 17.34 0.72 3.53
CA GLU A 84 17.20 0.19 2.17
C GLU A 84 16.46 1.17 1.26
N THR A 85 16.83 1.18 -0.02
CA THR A 85 16.13 1.94 -1.05
C THR A 85 14.91 1.15 -1.53
N ASP A 86 13.87 1.11 -0.69
CA ASP A 86 12.69 0.27 -0.92
C ASP A 86 11.37 1.04 -0.72
N VAL A 87 10.31 0.48 -1.25
CA VAL A 87 8.95 1.03 -1.25
C VAL A 87 8.25 0.96 0.11
N TYR A 88 8.74 0.12 1.03
CA TYR A 88 8.05 -0.20 2.29
C TYR A 88 7.95 0.99 3.24
N SER A 89 9.01 1.79 3.40
CA SER A 89 8.99 2.98 4.27
C SER A 89 7.94 3.99 3.82
N LEU A 90 7.86 4.25 2.50
CA LEU A 90 6.85 5.15 1.95
C LEU A 90 5.43 4.56 2.08
N SER A 91 5.27 3.26 1.83
CA SER A 91 3.98 2.57 1.97
C SER A 91 3.45 2.65 3.41
N LEU A 92 4.32 2.47 4.40
CA LEU A 92 3.99 2.61 5.81
C LEU A 92 3.57 4.05 6.16
N LEU A 93 4.34 5.04 5.72
CA LEU A 93 4.01 6.45 5.93
C LEU A 93 2.63 6.79 5.38
N LEU A 94 2.33 6.39 4.13
CA LEU A 94 1.02 6.61 3.52
C LEU A 94 -0.10 5.92 4.29
N SER A 95 0.12 4.70 4.79
CA SER A 95 -0.85 3.99 5.63
C SER A 95 -1.16 4.75 6.92
N LEU A 96 -0.13 5.26 7.61
CA LEU A 96 -0.29 6.04 8.84
C LEU A 96 -0.98 7.38 8.58
N ILE A 97 -0.69 8.05 7.46
CA ILE A 97 -1.38 9.29 7.06
C ILE A 97 -2.88 8.99 6.81
N VAL A 98 -3.22 7.90 6.13
CA VAL A 98 -4.62 7.51 5.89
C VAL A 98 -5.35 7.25 7.20
N ILE A 99 -4.75 6.53 8.15
CA ILE A 99 -5.31 6.30 9.48
C ILE A 99 -5.49 7.64 10.23
N TRP A 100 -4.49 8.52 10.18
CA TRP A 100 -4.55 9.84 10.81
C TRP A 100 -5.66 10.71 10.22
N LEU A 101 -5.82 10.73 8.91
CA LEU A 101 -6.90 11.45 8.24
C LEU A 101 -8.29 10.89 8.63
N ALA A 102 -8.42 9.58 8.77
CA ALA A 102 -9.65 8.96 9.26
C ALA A 102 -9.96 9.44 10.70
N ILE A 103 -8.96 9.48 11.60
CA ILE A 103 -9.10 10.02 12.95
C ILE A 103 -9.48 11.51 12.90
N LYS A 104 -8.84 12.31 12.05
CA LYS A 104 -9.18 13.73 11.88
C LYS A 104 -10.59 13.92 11.35
N TRP A 105 -11.05 13.06 10.46
CA TRP A 105 -12.42 13.10 9.97
C TRP A 105 -13.43 12.86 11.10
N THR A 106 -13.20 11.92 12.03
CA THR A 106 -14.09 11.69 13.18
C THR A 106 -14.16 12.88 14.13
N GLN A 107 -13.15 13.78 14.12
CA GLN A 107 -13.12 14.97 14.97
C GLN A 107 -13.88 16.15 14.37
N ASN A 108 -13.78 16.37 13.05
CA ASN A 108 -14.25 17.59 12.40
C ASN A 108 -15.24 17.38 11.24
N HIS A 109 -15.43 16.14 10.79
CA HIS A 109 -16.30 15.72 9.69
C HIS A 109 -16.09 16.51 8.37
N ARG A 110 -14.87 17.03 8.14
CA ARG A 110 -14.53 17.76 6.93
C ARG A 110 -14.38 16.79 5.77
N ILE A 111 -15.14 17.01 4.70
CA ILE A 111 -15.09 16.20 3.48
C ILE A 111 -13.68 16.12 2.88
N ASN A 112 -12.88 17.17 3.03
CA ASN A 112 -11.50 17.21 2.54
C ASN A 112 -10.65 16.05 3.07
N ASN A 113 -10.88 15.61 4.33
CA ASN A 113 -10.15 14.46 4.88
C ASN A 113 -10.46 13.18 4.12
N LEU A 114 -11.73 12.96 3.73
CA LEU A 114 -12.13 11.79 2.94
C LEU A 114 -11.59 11.87 1.51
N LEU A 115 -11.60 13.04 0.89
CA LEU A 115 -11.03 13.24 -0.44
C LEU A 115 -9.51 12.99 -0.44
N LEU A 116 -8.80 13.47 0.59
CA LEU A 116 -7.37 13.18 0.76
C LEU A 116 -7.11 11.70 1.00
N ILE A 117 -7.94 10.99 1.76
CA ILE A 117 -7.86 9.53 1.91
C ILE A 117 -7.95 8.85 0.53
N CYS A 118 -8.95 9.24 -0.29
CA CYS A 118 -9.10 8.68 -1.63
C CYS A 118 -7.86 8.95 -2.50
N LEU A 119 -7.34 10.18 -2.50
CA LEU A 119 -6.13 10.54 -3.25
C LEU A 119 -4.93 9.70 -2.80
N ILE A 120 -4.68 9.62 -1.49
CA ILE A 120 -3.53 8.89 -0.95
C ILE A 120 -3.65 7.39 -1.21
N LEU A 121 -4.85 6.81 -1.13
CA LEU A 121 -5.07 5.41 -1.51
C LEU A 121 -4.75 5.16 -2.99
N GLY A 122 -5.14 6.07 -3.87
CA GLY A 122 -4.79 6.00 -5.29
C GLY A 122 -3.27 6.07 -5.52
N LEU A 123 -2.57 7.02 -4.87
CA LEU A 123 -1.11 7.14 -4.91
C LEU A 123 -0.42 5.90 -4.32
N SER A 124 -0.96 5.35 -3.25
CA SER A 124 -0.38 4.21 -2.54
C SER A 124 -0.35 2.94 -3.37
N ILE A 125 -1.33 2.73 -4.24
CA ILE A 125 -1.31 1.63 -5.21
C ILE A 125 -0.07 1.77 -6.13
N GLY A 126 0.29 3.00 -6.48
CA GLY A 126 1.52 3.33 -7.23
C GLY A 126 2.82 3.24 -6.41
N VAL A 127 2.76 2.82 -5.15
CA VAL A 127 3.93 2.49 -4.31
C VAL A 127 3.95 1.00 -4.02
N HIS A 128 3.01 0.53 -3.21
CA HIS A 128 2.87 -0.87 -2.84
C HIS A 128 1.47 -1.18 -2.31
N GLN A 129 0.90 -2.32 -2.70
CA GLN A 129 -0.45 -2.73 -2.30
C GLN A 129 -0.61 -2.96 -0.78
N LEU A 130 0.47 -3.12 -0.02
CA LEU A 130 0.44 -3.25 1.46
C LEU A 130 -0.28 -2.10 2.15
N THR A 131 -0.26 -0.89 1.58
CA THR A 131 -1.02 0.25 2.14
C THR A 131 -2.51 -0.05 2.27
N LEU A 132 -3.08 -0.90 1.39
CA LEU A 132 -4.50 -1.27 1.46
C LEU A 132 -4.85 -2.08 2.73
N LEU A 133 -3.86 -2.67 3.40
CA LEU A 133 -4.06 -3.36 4.69
C LEU A 133 -4.49 -2.41 5.82
N CYS A 134 -4.35 -1.09 5.67
CA CYS A 134 -4.90 -0.14 6.64
C CYS A 134 -6.43 0.03 6.51
N LEU A 135 -7.06 -0.39 5.39
CA LEU A 135 -8.49 -0.19 5.15
C LEU A 135 -9.42 -0.79 6.20
N PRO A 136 -9.20 -2.01 6.74
CA PRO A 136 -10.00 -2.52 7.85
C PRO A 136 -9.97 -1.60 9.08
N ALA A 137 -8.79 -1.06 9.44
CA ALA A 137 -8.67 -0.13 10.56
C ALA A 137 -9.39 1.20 10.27
N VAL A 138 -9.24 1.74 9.08
CA VAL A 138 -9.98 2.94 8.62
C VAL A 138 -11.49 2.69 8.68
N PHE A 139 -11.95 1.55 8.17
CA PHE A 139 -13.37 1.18 8.23
C PHE A 139 -13.87 1.14 9.67
N LEU A 140 -13.14 0.51 10.59
CA LEU A 140 -13.53 0.47 12.00
C LEU A 140 -13.59 1.86 12.63
N ILE A 141 -12.59 2.73 12.37
CA ILE A 141 -12.57 4.11 12.88
C ILE A 141 -13.81 4.87 12.41
N LEU A 142 -14.14 4.79 11.12
CA LEU A 142 -15.28 5.50 10.55
C LEU A 142 -16.62 4.90 10.99
N PHE A 143 -16.69 3.56 11.10
CA PHE A 143 -17.91 2.85 11.49
C PHE A 143 -18.30 3.10 12.96
N PHE A 144 -17.32 3.11 13.87
CA PHE A 144 -17.56 3.32 15.29
C PHE A 144 -17.63 4.79 15.72
N ASP A 145 -17.53 5.73 14.76
CA ASP A 145 -17.75 7.15 15.06
C ASP A 145 -19.24 7.44 15.36
N ARG A 146 -19.59 7.29 16.65
CA ARG A 146 -20.97 7.51 17.11
C ARG A 146 -21.43 8.98 16.98
N LYS A 147 -20.52 9.94 17.04
CA LYS A 147 -20.84 11.37 16.89
C LYS A 147 -21.33 11.70 15.49
N HIS A 148 -20.83 10.98 14.50
CA HIS A 148 -21.20 11.17 13.11
C HIS A 148 -22.66 10.84 12.85
N LYS A 149 -23.22 9.79 13.49
CA LYS A 149 -24.63 9.36 13.29
C LYS A 149 -25.65 10.46 13.63
N THR A 150 -25.33 11.39 14.52
CA THR A 150 -26.22 12.49 14.90
C THR A 150 -26.10 13.73 14.01
N THR A 151 -24.91 14.00 13.50
CA THR A 151 -24.64 15.25 12.72
C THR A 151 -24.82 15.03 11.22
N THR A 152 -24.42 13.88 10.70
CA THR A 152 -24.52 13.55 9.26
C THR A 152 -25.96 13.31 8.79
N ASN A 153 -26.87 12.99 9.69
CA ASN A 153 -28.29 12.85 9.33
C ASN A 153 -28.90 14.13 8.69
N LYS A 154 -28.28 15.30 8.86
CA LYS A 154 -28.72 16.54 8.17
C LYS A 154 -27.99 16.79 6.84
N SER A 155 -26.71 16.47 6.72
CA SER A 155 -25.89 16.81 5.54
C SER A 155 -26.00 15.76 4.42
N PHE A 156 -26.02 14.46 4.77
CA PHE A 156 -26.20 13.37 3.79
C PHE A 156 -27.65 13.06 3.39
N LYS A 157 -28.65 13.79 3.95
CA LYS A 157 -30.05 13.64 3.52
C LYS A 157 -30.32 14.13 2.10
N ASN A 158 -29.42 14.90 1.51
CA ASN A 158 -29.54 15.31 0.11
C ASN A 158 -28.76 14.36 -0.79
N THR A 159 -29.45 13.43 -1.44
CA THR A 159 -28.89 12.42 -2.35
C THR A 159 -27.96 13.03 -3.42
N LYS A 160 -28.26 14.25 -3.91
CA LYS A 160 -27.43 14.94 -4.89
C LYS A 160 -26.03 15.29 -4.34
N HIS A 161 -25.95 15.80 -3.10
CA HIS A 161 -24.65 16.12 -2.47
C HIS A 161 -23.84 14.85 -2.17
N THR A 162 -24.50 13.77 -1.73
CA THR A 162 -23.82 12.49 -1.50
C THR A 162 -23.21 11.94 -2.77
N LEU A 163 -23.98 11.94 -3.89
CA LEU A 163 -23.48 11.49 -5.19
C LEU A 163 -22.27 12.34 -5.65
N LEU A 164 -22.35 13.66 -5.46
CA LEU A 164 -21.28 14.58 -5.80
C LEU A 164 -19.99 14.27 -4.99
N TYR A 165 -20.10 14.01 -3.69
CA TYR A 165 -18.94 13.66 -2.85
C TYR A 165 -18.33 12.30 -3.23
N ILE A 166 -19.16 11.33 -3.60
CA ILE A 166 -18.67 10.04 -4.14
C ILE A 166 -17.92 10.27 -5.45
N ALA A 167 -18.50 11.09 -6.36
CA ALA A 167 -17.84 11.40 -7.63
C ALA A 167 -16.48 12.09 -7.42
N PHE A 168 -16.39 13.08 -6.53
CA PHE A 168 -15.11 13.68 -6.17
C PHE A 168 -14.14 12.69 -5.54
N GLY A 169 -14.61 11.80 -4.65
CA GLY A 169 -13.77 10.74 -4.09
C GLY A 169 -13.17 9.85 -5.17
N VAL A 170 -13.98 9.42 -6.14
CA VAL A 170 -13.51 8.64 -7.30
C VAL A 170 -12.49 9.44 -8.14
N ILE A 171 -12.76 10.71 -8.41
CA ILE A 171 -11.83 11.57 -9.18
C ILE A 171 -10.49 11.70 -8.44
N PHE A 172 -10.48 11.97 -7.15
CA PHE A 172 -9.24 12.07 -6.35
C PHE A 172 -8.48 10.76 -6.33
N PHE A 173 -9.17 9.62 -6.19
CA PHE A 173 -8.56 8.31 -6.27
C PHE A 173 -7.92 8.06 -7.64
N LEU A 174 -8.62 8.39 -8.73
CA LEU A 174 -8.12 8.24 -10.10
C LEU A 174 -6.93 9.19 -10.38
N ILE A 175 -6.93 10.40 -9.83
CA ILE A 175 -5.76 11.30 -9.88
C ILE A 175 -4.56 10.62 -9.20
N GLY A 176 -4.71 10.03 -8.02
CA GLY A 176 -3.64 9.28 -7.37
C GLY A 176 -3.16 8.09 -8.21
N LEU A 177 -4.10 7.31 -8.73
CA LEU A 177 -3.82 6.13 -9.57
C LEU A 177 -3.17 6.48 -10.91
N SER A 178 -3.36 7.70 -11.43
CA SER A 178 -2.83 8.15 -12.71
C SER A 178 -1.29 8.11 -12.79
N THR A 179 -0.60 7.98 -11.65
CA THR A 179 0.86 7.73 -11.63
C THR A 179 1.26 6.50 -12.42
N TYR A 180 0.37 5.51 -12.56
CA TYR A 180 0.61 4.33 -13.39
C TYR A 180 0.76 4.64 -14.88
N LEU A 181 0.25 5.76 -15.37
CA LEU A 181 0.39 6.17 -16.78
C LEU A 181 1.86 6.40 -17.17
N ILE A 182 2.74 6.66 -16.20
CA ILE A 182 4.16 6.83 -16.50
C ILE A 182 4.80 5.54 -17.04
N ILE A 183 4.29 4.36 -16.66
CA ILE A 183 4.84 3.08 -17.09
C ILE A 183 4.74 2.91 -18.59
N PRO A 184 3.55 2.95 -19.24
CA PRO A 184 3.47 2.83 -20.70
C PRO A 184 4.12 4.02 -21.43
N ILE A 185 4.10 5.23 -20.86
CA ILE A 185 4.78 6.39 -21.45
C ILE A 185 6.30 6.12 -21.52
N ARG A 186 6.89 5.66 -20.43
CA ARG A 186 8.34 5.36 -20.38
C ARG A 186 8.70 4.11 -21.17
N ALA A 187 7.84 3.10 -21.22
CA ALA A 187 8.06 1.90 -22.03
C ALA A 187 8.21 2.24 -23.52
N ASN A 188 7.50 3.26 -23.99
CA ASN A 188 7.60 3.76 -25.37
C ASN A 188 8.76 4.75 -25.60
N SER A 189 9.53 5.09 -24.56
CA SER A 189 10.63 6.06 -24.64
C SER A 189 12.03 5.41 -24.72
N SER A 190 12.13 4.15 -25.12
CA SER A 190 13.41 3.42 -25.31
C SER A 190 14.35 3.48 -24.10
N VAL A 191 13.80 3.27 -22.88
CA VAL A 191 14.60 3.25 -21.65
C VAL A 191 15.50 2.01 -21.57
N PRO A 192 16.74 2.11 -21.00
CA PRO A 192 17.67 0.98 -20.92
C PRO A 192 17.11 -0.24 -20.19
N ILE A 193 16.42 -0.05 -19.06
CA ILE A 193 15.72 -1.11 -18.36
C ILE A 193 14.22 -0.97 -18.65
N ASN A 194 13.68 -1.90 -19.43
CA ASN A 194 12.28 -1.95 -19.82
C ASN A 194 11.76 -3.37 -19.63
N GLN A 195 11.51 -3.76 -18.37
CA GLN A 195 11.08 -5.13 -18.07
C GLN A 195 9.68 -5.40 -18.62
N TYR A 196 9.57 -6.48 -19.40
CA TYR A 196 8.34 -6.95 -20.06
C TYR A 196 7.72 -5.94 -21.04
N ASN A 197 8.41 -4.83 -21.33
CA ASN A 197 8.01 -3.82 -22.31
C ASN A 197 6.49 -3.49 -22.30
N PRO A 198 5.95 -2.90 -21.23
CA PRO A 198 4.52 -2.60 -21.11
C PRO A 198 4.06 -1.40 -21.93
N SER A 199 4.38 -1.40 -23.24
CA SER A 199 4.15 -0.29 -24.16
C SER A 199 2.74 -0.26 -24.74
N THR A 200 2.08 -1.43 -24.86
CA THR A 200 0.69 -1.55 -25.32
C THR A 200 -0.25 -1.83 -24.15
N TYR A 201 -1.55 -1.61 -24.34
CA TYR A 201 -2.55 -1.89 -23.31
C TYR A 201 -2.52 -3.36 -22.83
N SER A 202 -2.39 -4.31 -23.75
CA SER A 202 -2.32 -5.74 -23.40
C SER A 202 -1.07 -6.07 -22.57
N GLN A 203 0.10 -5.57 -23.00
CA GLN A 203 1.36 -5.76 -22.28
C GLN A 203 1.33 -5.06 -20.91
N PHE A 204 0.76 -3.85 -20.82
CA PHE A 204 0.60 -3.15 -19.57
C PHE A 204 -0.33 -3.92 -18.60
N LYS A 205 -1.45 -4.46 -19.09
CA LYS A 205 -2.35 -5.30 -18.30
C LYS A 205 -1.63 -6.52 -17.74
N ASN A 206 -0.87 -7.24 -18.57
CA ASN A 206 -0.10 -8.42 -18.18
C ASN A 206 0.99 -8.06 -17.15
N TYR A 207 1.67 -6.93 -17.36
CA TYR A 207 2.65 -6.39 -16.42
C TYR A 207 2.01 -6.07 -15.06
N TYR A 208 0.92 -5.33 -15.03
CA TYR A 208 0.22 -4.95 -13.81
C TYR A 208 -0.30 -6.18 -13.06
N ASN A 209 -0.88 -7.14 -13.76
CA ASN A 209 -1.41 -8.38 -13.20
C ASN A 209 -0.30 -9.39 -12.81
N ARG A 210 0.96 -9.08 -13.08
CA ARG A 210 2.10 -9.98 -12.81
C ARG A 210 1.91 -11.34 -13.48
N GLU A 211 1.41 -11.39 -14.70
CA GLU A 211 1.08 -12.63 -15.39
C GLU A 211 2.33 -13.48 -15.72
N ASN A 212 3.49 -12.84 -15.75
CA ASN A 212 4.78 -13.51 -15.93
C ASN A 212 5.34 -14.16 -14.64
N PHE A 213 4.59 -14.11 -13.55
CA PHE A 213 4.96 -14.74 -12.28
C PHE A 213 3.96 -15.81 -11.89
N THR A 214 4.46 -16.92 -11.36
CA THR A 214 3.60 -17.96 -10.78
C THR A 214 2.80 -17.37 -9.63
N LYS A 215 1.48 -17.58 -9.65
CA LYS A 215 0.58 -17.16 -8.58
C LYS A 215 0.44 -18.30 -7.58
N PRO A 216 1.06 -18.24 -6.39
CA PRO A 216 0.88 -19.28 -5.39
C PRO A 216 -0.58 -19.33 -4.95
N PRO A 217 -1.15 -20.52 -4.71
CA PRO A 217 -2.51 -20.65 -4.24
C PRO A 217 -2.64 -20.10 -2.82
N ILE A 218 -3.68 -19.26 -2.59
CA ILE A 218 -3.89 -18.60 -1.28
C ILE A 218 -4.74 -19.45 -0.34
N LEU A 219 -5.83 -20.03 -0.83
CA LEU A 219 -6.80 -20.73 0.02
C LEU A 219 -6.62 -22.23 0.04
N TYR A 220 -6.31 -22.84 -1.11
CA TYR A 220 -6.16 -24.29 -1.24
C TYR A 220 -5.04 -24.61 -2.22
N GLY A 221 -4.01 -25.31 -1.75
CA GLY A 221 -2.85 -25.66 -2.55
C GLY A 221 -1.91 -26.61 -1.83
N GLN A 222 -0.74 -26.83 -2.43
CA GLN A 222 0.27 -27.72 -1.87
C GLN A 222 0.74 -27.27 -0.48
N TYR A 223 0.97 -28.23 0.43
CA TYR A 223 1.59 -27.91 1.71
C TYR A 223 3.13 -27.80 1.57
N TYR A 224 3.78 -27.17 2.56
CA TYR A 224 5.20 -26.81 2.50
C TYR A 224 6.14 -27.97 2.21
N THR A 225 5.85 -29.16 2.75
CA THR A 225 6.63 -30.40 2.57
C THR A 225 6.09 -31.29 1.43
N ALA A 226 5.29 -30.73 0.51
CA ALA A 226 4.80 -31.49 -0.64
C ALA A 226 5.98 -31.94 -1.51
N LEU A 227 5.92 -33.18 -1.99
CA LEU A 227 6.92 -33.70 -2.91
C LEU A 227 6.90 -32.92 -4.23
N PRO A 228 8.03 -32.88 -4.96
CA PRO A 228 8.08 -32.22 -6.26
C PRO A 228 6.96 -32.73 -7.20
N PRO A 229 6.36 -31.84 -8.01
CA PRO A 229 5.28 -32.22 -8.91
C PRO A 229 5.78 -33.16 -10.01
N GLU A 230 5.07 -34.25 -10.25
CA GLU A 230 5.37 -35.19 -11.34
C GLU A 230 4.91 -34.65 -12.72
N LYS A 231 3.94 -33.76 -12.72
CA LYS A 231 3.32 -33.19 -13.94
C LYS A 231 3.28 -31.68 -13.92
N PHE A 232 3.43 -31.11 -15.10
CA PHE A 232 3.27 -29.68 -15.32
C PHE A 232 2.22 -29.44 -16.40
N GLU A 233 1.34 -28.48 -16.18
CA GLU A 233 0.38 -27.98 -17.18
C GLU A 233 0.85 -26.65 -17.72
N ILE A 234 0.66 -26.43 -19.03
CA ILE A 234 0.93 -25.14 -19.66
C ILE A 234 -0.31 -24.25 -19.47
N THR A 235 -0.12 -23.11 -18.81
CA THR A 235 -1.19 -22.12 -18.64
C THR A 235 -1.48 -21.40 -19.97
N GLU A 236 -2.61 -20.70 -20.06
CA GLU A 236 -2.95 -19.86 -21.23
C GLU A 236 -1.88 -18.79 -21.52
N SER A 237 -1.11 -18.38 -20.51
CA SER A 237 0.04 -17.47 -20.64
C SER A 237 1.34 -18.15 -21.06
N GLY A 238 1.32 -19.47 -21.34
CA GLY A 238 2.50 -20.23 -21.75
C GLY A 238 3.43 -20.64 -20.59
N GLN A 239 3.04 -20.42 -19.32
CA GLN A 239 3.84 -20.78 -18.15
C GLN A 239 3.59 -22.22 -17.72
N LEU A 240 4.64 -22.91 -17.25
CA LEU A 240 4.54 -24.21 -16.64
C LEU A 240 3.97 -24.09 -15.22
N LYS A 241 2.81 -24.66 -14.98
CA LYS A 241 2.16 -24.74 -13.67
C LYS A 241 2.32 -26.15 -13.10
N PRO A 242 2.90 -26.32 -11.91
CA PRO A 242 3.04 -27.62 -11.28
C PRO A 242 1.67 -28.16 -10.85
N VAL A 243 1.43 -29.44 -11.11
CA VAL A 243 0.21 -30.15 -10.72
C VAL A 243 0.52 -31.07 -9.56
N PHE A 244 -0.10 -30.84 -8.42
CA PHE A 244 0.05 -31.64 -7.20
C PHE A 244 -1.13 -32.58 -7.00
N ALA A 245 -0.90 -33.77 -6.48
CA ALA A 245 -1.96 -34.69 -6.07
C ALA A 245 -2.82 -34.09 -4.94
N LYS A 246 -4.05 -34.58 -4.76
CA LYS A 246 -4.97 -34.05 -3.73
C LYS A 246 -4.41 -34.21 -2.31
N GLU A 247 -3.72 -35.31 -2.06
CA GLU A 247 -3.08 -35.66 -0.79
C GLU A 247 -1.95 -34.70 -0.41
N GLN A 248 -1.40 -33.99 -1.38
CA GLN A 248 -0.35 -32.98 -1.20
C GLN A 248 -0.88 -31.55 -1.06
N LYS A 249 -2.21 -31.38 -0.94
CA LYS A 249 -2.86 -30.07 -0.83
C LYS A 249 -3.53 -29.88 0.51
N THR A 250 -3.53 -28.63 0.99
CA THR A 250 -4.16 -28.23 2.25
C THR A 250 -4.85 -26.88 2.12
N ILE A 251 -5.69 -26.56 3.10
CA ILE A 251 -6.29 -25.24 3.25
C ILE A 251 -5.24 -24.31 3.87
N PHE A 252 -5.11 -23.07 3.34
CA PHE A 252 -4.09 -22.09 3.69
C PHE A 252 -2.66 -22.65 3.56
N PRO A 253 -2.25 -23.01 2.32
CA PRO A 253 -0.92 -23.54 2.08
C PRO A 253 0.15 -22.48 2.38
N ARG A 254 1.28 -22.92 2.95
CA ARG A 254 2.46 -22.06 3.07
C ARG A 254 3.16 -21.98 1.71
N MET A 255 3.98 -20.93 1.53
CA MET A 255 4.83 -20.83 0.35
C MET A 255 5.70 -22.09 0.23
N TRP A 256 5.68 -22.68 -0.95
CA TRP A 256 6.46 -23.85 -1.31
C TRP A 256 7.50 -23.43 -2.36
N ASN A 257 8.74 -23.83 -2.13
CA ASN A 257 9.84 -23.60 -3.05
C ASN A 257 10.40 -24.96 -3.50
N TYR A 258 10.29 -25.28 -4.78
CA TYR A 258 10.77 -26.54 -5.35
C TYR A 258 12.27 -26.50 -5.72
N GLU A 259 12.91 -25.33 -5.57
CA GLU A 259 14.35 -25.16 -5.81
C GLU A 259 15.20 -25.43 -4.55
N SER A 260 14.57 -25.72 -3.42
CA SER A 260 15.23 -26.00 -2.14
C SER A 260 15.41 -27.49 -1.88
#